data_1d3b15f788971eb9bb3140ad5659a9a9
#
_entry.id   1d3b15f788971eb9bb3140ad5659a9a9
#
_cell.length_a   1.000
_cell.length_b   1.000
_cell.length_c   1.000
_cell.angle_alpha   90.00
_cell.angle_beta   90.00
_cell.angle_gamma   90.00
#
_symmetry.space_group_name_H-M   'P 1'
#
loop_
_entity.id
_entity.type
_entity.pdbx_description
1 polymer ?
#
loop_
_entity_poly.entity_id
_entity_poly.type
_entity_poly.pdbx_seq_one_letter_code
_entity_poly.pdbx_strand_id
1 'polypeptide(L)'
;MRARYGDRVVTAIVNPLHEPHAPMAFRLAEENYLNRVQATPTLYQLQHEATDSPLSAAIFSLSARLLLTRTMTRLLVRWQPDVVVSVYMLYSEAVAAASARLGRPIPHITVITDLGSTVHAVWFSPHDTLCVVSSEVVRRKALTCGMDEAHVVVAGIPVDRRFGQPTAPASTLRAELGWEADTPAILLMSGGAGIGHVADLAAAIDAACLPAQLVVVVGRNEELEEHLRAVAWRNPTHIYGFTREVPTLMHASNIVLTKAGGLSVSEALAAGLPIILHSAIQGQETGNVEHVVEHGAGVWAPTSAEVVRTLRRWLVQDPQEWRRYTDAARALGRAQAADDVAGLAFDAGYQAQGQMRPAAAPPRLITRMRPLRAWAGRYARRMLRP
;
A
#
# COMPACT_ATOMS: atom_id res chain seq x y z
N MET A 1 -15.54 -5.07 -2.60
CA MET A 1 -16.85 -4.72 -3.19
C MET A 1 -17.47 -5.89 -3.94
N ARG A 2 -17.04 -6.23 -5.18
CA ARG A 2 -17.71 -7.30 -5.98
C ARG A 2 -17.75 -8.67 -5.31
N ALA A 3 -16.67 -9.09 -4.64
CA ALA A 3 -16.63 -10.37 -3.92
C ALA A 3 -17.66 -10.47 -2.78
N ARG A 4 -18.03 -9.34 -2.17
CA ARG A 4 -18.98 -9.29 -1.05
C ARG A 4 -20.41 -8.99 -1.48
N TYR A 5 -20.60 -8.13 -2.50
CA TYR A 5 -21.90 -7.60 -2.88
C TYR A 5 -22.39 -8.04 -4.26
N GLY A 6 -21.54 -8.75 -5.03
CA GLY A 6 -21.90 -9.29 -6.36
C GLY A 6 -22.36 -8.20 -7.33
N ASP A 7 -23.45 -8.47 -8.02
CA ASP A 7 -24.02 -7.58 -9.04
C ASP A 7 -24.79 -6.36 -8.47
N ARG A 8 -24.90 -6.26 -7.13
CA ARG A 8 -25.48 -5.08 -6.47
C ARG A 8 -24.59 -3.84 -6.56
N VAL A 9 -23.34 -3.99 -6.99
CA VAL A 9 -22.38 -2.90 -7.10
C VAL A 9 -21.68 -2.90 -8.45
N VAL A 10 -21.54 -1.71 -9.02
CA VAL A 10 -20.67 -1.44 -10.16
C VAL A 10 -19.47 -0.63 -9.66
N THR A 11 -18.27 -1.10 -9.97
CA THR A 11 -17.02 -0.43 -9.53
C THR A 11 -16.20 0.02 -10.72
N ALA A 12 -15.65 1.24 -10.64
CA ALA A 12 -14.70 1.77 -11.60
C ALA A 12 -13.45 2.26 -10.85
N ILE A 13 -12.28 2.03 -11.44
CA ILE A 13 -11.00 2.59 -10.95
C ILE A 13 -10.57 3.65 -11.93
N VAL A 14 -10.37 4.86 -11.43
CA VAL A 14 -10.05 6.04 -12.22
C VAL A 14 -8.84 6.73 -11.61
N ASN A 15 -7.88 7.16 -12.45
CA ASN A 15 -6.85 8.10 -12.02
C ASN A 15 -7.18 9.49 -12.59
N PRO A 16 -7.65 10.44 -11.75
CA PRO A 16 -8.01 11.78 -12.18
C PRO A 16 -6.85 12.56 -12.80
N LEU A 17 -5.61 12.29 -12.42
CA LEU A 17 -4.43 12.97 -12.95
C LEU A 17 -4.10 12.56 -14.40
N HIS A 18 -4.63 11.43 -14.86
CA HIS A 18 -4.46 10.94 -16.23
C HIS A 18 -5.62 11.33 -17.16
N GLU A 19 -6.61 12.04 -16.66
CA GLU A 19 -7.70 12.56 -17.50
C GLU A 19 -7.21 13.72 -18.40
N PRO A 20 -7.82 13.94 -19.60
CA PRO A 20 -7.33 14.89 -20.60
C PRO A 20 -7.16 16.34 -20.12
N HIS A 21 -7.83 16.74 -19.07
CA HIS A 21 -7.82 18.11 -18.53
C HIS A 21 -7.20 18.19 -17.14
N ALA A 22 -6.50 17.15 -16.71
CA ALA A 22 -5.77 17.18 -15.46
C ALA A 22 -4.60 18.16 -15.55
N PRO A 23 -4.32 18.92 -14.48
CA PRO A 23 -3.21 19.85 -14.46
C PRO A 23 -1.88 19.13 -14.67
N MET A 24 -1.09 19.58 -15.65
CA MET A 24 0.19 18.96 -15.99
C MET A 24 1.16 18.95 -14.80
N ALA A 25 1.12 19.96 -13.94
CA ALA A 25 1.98 20.05 -12.76
C ALA A 25 1.79 18.86 -11.80
N PHE A 26 0.55 18.45 -11.52
CA PHE A 26 0.28 17.29 -10.67
C PHE A 26 0.63 15.97 -11.34
N ARG A 27 0.42 15.86 -12.65
CA ARG A 27 0.83 14.69 -13.43
C ARG A 27 2.35 14.53 -13.43
N LEU A 28 3.10 15.60 -13.69
CA LEU A 28 4.56 15.57 -13.64
C LEU A 28 5.08 15.30 -12.22
N ALA A 29 4.40 15.80 -11.19
CA ALA A 29 4.76 15.49 -9.80
C ALA A 29 4.58 14.00 -9.47
N GLU A 30 3.50 13.37 -9.94
CA GLU A 30 3.26 11.93 -9.82
C GLU A 30 4.29 11.12 -10.62
N GLU A 31 4.52 11.47 -11.89
CA GLU A 31 5.46 10.77 -12.77
C GLU A 31 6.92 10.84 -12.27
N ASN A 32 7.31 11.94 -11.65
CA ASN A 32 8.67 12.16 -11.16
C ASN A 32 8.84 11.84 -9.66
N TYR A 33 7.80 11.36 -8.99
CA TYR A 33 7.84 11.10 -7.55
C TYR A 33 9.00 10.18 -7.15
N LEU A 34 9.11 9.01 -7.77
CA LEU A 34 10.15 8.03 -7.46
C LEU A 34 11.55 8.57 -7.72
N ASN A 35 11.73 9.27 -8.86
CA ASN A 35 13.04 9.87 -9.21
C ASN A 35 13.45 10.92 -8.17
N ARG A 36 12.52 11.76 -7.69
CA ARG A 36 12.79 12.78 -6.67
C ARG A 36 13.16 12.17 -5.32
N VAL A 37 12.41 11.14 -4.90
CA VAL A 37 12.68 10.43 -3.65
C VAL A 37 14.07 9.76 -3.67
N GLN A 38 14.48 9.21 -4.82
CA GLN A 38 15.77 8.52 -4.97
C GLN A 38 16.93 9.48 -5.14
N ALA A 39 16.78 10.53 -5.96
CA ALA A 39 17.87 11.45 -6.27
C ALA A 39 18.24 12.37 -5.10
N THR A 40 17.26 12.76 -4.27
CA THR A 40 17.46 13.72 -3.19
C THR A 40 16.66 13.36 -1.92
N PRO A 41 16.96 12.23 -1.26
CA PRO A 41 16.14 11.75 -0.13
C PRO A 41 16.10 12.73 1.04
N THR A 42 17.22 13.36 1.39
CA THR A 42 17.30 14.35 2.47
C THR A 42 16.46 15.61 2.17
N LEU A 43 16.50 16.09 0.92
CA LEU A 43 15.71 17.26 0.51
C LEU A 43 14.21 16.91 0.52
N TYR A 44 13.87 15.69 0.11
CA TYR A 44 12.49 15.19 0.16
C TYR A 44 11.97 15.14 1.60
N GLN A 45 12.77 14.62 2.53
CA GLN A 45 12.44 14.58 3.96
C GLN A 45 12.18 15.99 4.51
N LEU A 46 13.13 16.93 4.29
CA LEU A 46 12.98 18.31 4.74
C LEU A 46 11.73 18.97 4.15
N GLN A 47 11.45 18.74 2.87
CA GLN A 47 10.24 19.24 2.24
C GLN A 47 8.98 18.63 2.87
N HIS A 48 8.96 17.33 3.11
CA HIS A 48 7.85 16.62 3.73
C HIS A 48 7.56 17.18 5.13
N GLU A 49 8.56 17.30 5.97
CA GLU A 49 8.45 17.85 7.33
C GLU A 49 8.03 19.34 7.34
N ALA A 50 8.63 20.15 6.47
CA ALA A 50 8.31 21.58 6.39
C ALA A 50 6.88 21.85 5.90
N THR A 51 6.32 20.91 5.11
CA THR A 51 4.94 21.02 4.59
C THR A 51 3.91 20.33 5.47
N ASP A 52 4.31 19.54 6.47
CA ASP A 52 3.38 18.86 7.41
C ASP A 52 2.88 19.81 8.50
N SER A 53 2.14 20.85 8.10
CA SER A 53 1.48 21.77 8.99
C SER A 53 0.06 22.05 8.53
N PRO A 54 -0.87 22.44 9.43
CA PRO A 54 -2.24 22.77 9.05
C PRO A 54 -2.32 23.89 8.01
N LEU A 55 -1.43 24.89 8.07
CA LEU A 55 -1.39 25.99 7.11
C LEU A 55 -0.95 25.52 5.72
N SER A 56 0.13 24.75 5.65
CA SER A 56 0.62 24.18 4.39
C SER A 56 -0.41 23.22 3.79
N ALA A 57 -1.05 22.39 4.63
CA ALA A 57 -2.13 21.52 4.21
C ALA A 57 -3.31 22.32 3.62
N ALA A 58 -3.71 23.43 4.26
CA ALA A 58 -4.79 24.27 3.76
C ALA A 58 -4.45 24.91 2.40
N ILE A 59 -3.22 25.42 2.21
CA ILE A 59 -2.76 25.99 0.93
C ILE A 59 -2.77 24.92 -0.16
N PHE A 60 -2.26 23.72 0.15
CA PHE A 60 -2.22 22.61 -0.78
C PHE A 60 -3.64 22.14 -1.16
N SER A 61 -4.52 21.99 -0.18
CA SER A 61 -5.93 21.64 -0.35
C SER A 61 -6.67 22.67 -1.21
N LEU A 62 -6.44 23.96 -0.98
CA LEU A 62 -7.01 25.03 -1.81
C LEU A 62 -6.52 24.94 -3.26
N SER A 63 -5.24 24.70 -3.48
CA SER A 63 -4.66 24.53 -4.83
C SER A 63 -5.25 23.30 -5.53
N ALA A 64 -5.36 22.17 -4.85
CA ALA A 64 -6.00 20.97 -5.38
C ALA A 64 -7.49 21.22 -5.72
N ARG A 65 -8.22 21.92 -4.84
CA ARG A 65 -9.60 22.33 -5.10
C ARG A 65 -9.72 23.18 -6.36
N LEU A 66 -8.92 24.22 -6.50
CA LEU A 66 -8.99 25.13 -7.65
C LEU A 66 -8.63 24.42 -8.98
N LEU A 67 -7.60 23.60 -8.95
CA LEU A 67 -7.04 22.99 -10.16
C LEU A 67 -7.75 21.69 -10.58
N LEU A 68 -8.26 20.90 -9.64
CA LEU A 68 -8.84 19.57 -9.91
C LEU A 68 -10.37 19.55 -9.95
N THR A 69 -11.09 20.58 -9.44
CA THR A 69 -12.56 20.59 -9.42
C THR A 69 -13.18 20.38 -10.79
N ARG A 70 -12.61 20.99 -11.86
CA ARG A 70 -13.15 20.83 -13.21
C ARG A 70 -13.02 19.38 -13.71
N THR A 71 -11.87 18.76 -13.48
CA THR A 71 -11.62 17.36 -13.83
C THR A 71 -12.56 16.44 -13.03
N MET A 72 -12.65 16.68 -11.72
CA MET A 72 -13.52 15.91 -10.85
C MET A 72 -15.00 16.07 -11.22
N THR A 73 -15.48 17.27 -11.51
CA THR A 73 -16.85 17.50 -11.99
C THR A 73 -17.18 16.66 -13.22
N ARG A 74 -16.27 16.60 -14.20
CA ARG A 74 -16.46 15.77 -15.40
C ARG A 74 -16.50 14.29 -15.10
N LEU A 75 -15.66 13.81 -14.19
CA LEU A 75 -15.65 12.42 -13.74
C LEU A 75 -16.96 12.07 -13.02
N LEU A 76 -17.42 12.92 -12.10
CA LEU A 76 -18.68 12.71 -11.39
C LEU A 76 -19.90 12.71 -12.32
N VAL A 77 -19.92 13.57 -13.34
CA VAL A 77 -20.98 13.57 -14.38
C VAL A 77 -20.90 12.32 -15.24
N ARG A 78 -19.70 11.89 -15.64
CA ARG A 78 -19.50 10.73 -16.50
C ARG A 78 -19.86 9.41 -15.82
N TRP A 79 -19.42 9.23 -14.58
CA TRP A 79 -19.57 7.98 -13.85
C TRP A 79 -20.80 7.93 -12.97
N GLN A 80 -21.35 9.07 -12.58
CA GLN A 80 -22.49 9.21 -11.67
C GLN A 80 -22.40 8.30 -10.43
N PRO A 81 -21.26 8.33 -9.69
CA PRO A 81 -21.06 7.42 -8.58
C PRO A 81 -22.02 7.73 -7.43
N ASP A 82 -22.41 6.70 -6.69
CA ASP A 82 -23.15 6.82 -5.43
C ASP A 82 -22.19 7.09 -4.25
N VAL A 83 -20.93 6.72 -4.39
CA VAL A 83 -19.84 6.97 -3.43
C VAL A 83 -18.50 7.05 -4.17
N VAL A 84 -17.60 7.91 -3.70
CA VAL A 84 -16.21 7.99 -4.14
C VAL A 84 -15.32 7.49 -3.02
N VAL A 85 -14.42 6.55 -3.32
CA VAL A 85 -13.38 6.10 -2.40
C VAL A 85 -12.02 6.51 -2.97
N SER A 86 -11.25 7.26 -2.20
CA SER A 86 -9.93 7.75 -2.59
C SER A 86 -8.83 7.15 -1.71
N VAL A 87 -7.73 6.79 -2.34
CA VAL A 87 -6.48 6.37 -1.69
C VAL A 87 -5.36 7.38 -1.96
N TYR A 88 -5.73 8.63 -2.23
CA TYR A 88 -4.79 9.69 -2.54
C TYR A 88 -5.27 11.05 -2.02
N MET A 89 -4.40 11.77 -1.35
CA MET A 89 -4.67 12.99 -0.58
C MET A 89 -5.18 14.20 -1.38
N LEU A 90 -5.01 14.20 -2.73
CA LEU A 90 -5.36 15.36 -3.56
C LEU A 90 -6.86 15.51 -3.83
N TYR A 91 -7.68 14.49 -3.57
CA TYR A 91 -9.00 14.45 -4.19
C TYR A 91 -10.14 14.92 -3.28
N SER A 92 -9.99 14.92 -1.97
CA SER A 92 -11.04 15.28 -1.01
C SER A 92 -11.70 16.62 -1.32
N GLU A 93 -10.90 17.67 -1.39
CA GLU A 93 -11.38 19.03 -1.65
C GLU A 93 -12.00 19.18 -3.05
N ALA A 94 -11.41 18.51 -4.03
CA ALA A 94 -11.90 18.57 -5.41
C ALA A 94 -13.23 17.82 -5.59
N VAL A 95 -13.40 16.68 -4.89
CA VAL A 95 -14.67 15.93 -4.88
C VAL A 95 -15.76 16.75 -4.18
N ALA A 96 -15.46 17.32 -3.01
CA ALA A 96 -16.41 18.16 -2.27
C ALA A 96 -16.88 19.36 -3.10
N ALA A 97 -15.94 20.10 -3.71
CA ALA A 97 -16.26 21.25 -4.55
C ALA A 97 -17.05 20.86 -5.82
N ALA A 98 -16.70 19.73 -6.45
CA ALA A 98 -17.42 19.24 -7.63
C ALA A 98 -18.84 18.77 -7.29
N SER A 99 -19.01 18.09 -6.15
CA SER A 99 -20.30 17.65 -5.60
C SER A 99 -21.21 18.85 -5.33
N ALA A 100 -20.69 19.88 -4.65
CA ALA A 100 -21.42 21.12 -4.41
C ALA A 100 -21.82 21.84 -5.70
N ARG A 101 -20.90 21.90 -6.70
CA ARG A 101 -21.19 22.51 -8.01
C ARG A 101 -22.29 21.79 -8.80
N LEU A 102 -22.41 20.48 -8.60
CA LEU A 102 -23.46 19.66 -9.24
C LEU A 102 -24.79 19.68 -8.47
N GLY A 103 -24.83 20.31 -7.28
CA GLY A 103 -25.99 20.26 -6.38
C GLY A 103 -26.35 18.85 -5.93
N ARG A 104 -25.39 17.91 -5.98
CA ARG A 104 -25.56 16.51 -5.64
C ARG A 104 -24.55 16.12 -4.56
N PRO A 105 -24.99 15.86 -3.32
CA PRO A 105 -24.10 15.37 -2.26
C PRO A 105 -23.65 13.94 -2.60
N ILE A 106 -22.35 13.77 -2.86
CA ILE A 106 -21.74 12.47 -3.14
C ILE A 106 -20.81 12.14 -1.98
N PRO A 107 -21.08 11.07 -1.20
CA PRO A 107 -20.20 10.65 -0.13
C PRO A 107 -18.78 10.42 -0.64
N HIS A 108 -17.81 10.95 0.07
CA HIS A 108 -16.39 10.74 -0.20
C HIS A 108 -15.71 10.08 0.99
N ILE A 109 -15.04 8.98 0.74
CA ILE A 109 -14.28 8.21 1.74
C ILE A 109 -12.81 8.28 1.37
N THR A 110 -12.00 8.85 2.25
CA THR A 110 -10.53 8.81 2.12
C THR A 110 -9.98 7.64 2.90
N VAL A 111 -9.12 6.85 2.28
CA VAL A 111 -8.43 5.71 2.92
C VAL A 111 -6.95 6.02 3.00
N ILE A 112 -6.44 6.15 4.21
CA ILE A 112 -5.02 6.44 4.50
C ILE A 112 -4.19 5.18 4.31
N THR A 113 -3.09 5.28 3.59
CA THR A 113 -2.24 4.15 3.19
C THR A 113 -0.85 4.12 3.84
N ASP A 114 -0.66 4.88 4.92
CA ASP A 114 0.52 4.85 5.80
C ASP A 114 0.08 4.53 7.23
N LEU A 115 0.96 3.85 8.02
CA LEU A 115 0.60 3.24 9.32
C LEU A 115 0.92 4.12 10.53
N GLY A 116 1.86 5.05 10.39
CA GLY A 116 2.48 5.72 11.52
C GLY A 116 2.18 7.22 11.64
N SER A 117 2.89 7.85 12.56
CA SER A 117 2.73 9.25 12.93
C SER A 117 3.10 10.25 11.83
N THR A 118 3.88 9.84 10.84
CA THR A 118 4.38 10.68 9.74
C THR A 118 3.39 10.87 8.59
N VAL A 119 2.15 10.38 8.71
CA VAL A 119 1.08 10.69 7.76
C VAL A 119 0.89 12.20 7.65
N HIS A 120 1.03 12.74 6.45
CA HIS A 120 0.99 14.18 6.21
C HIS A 120 -0.41 14.77 6.47
N ALA A 121 -0.47 15.96 7.08
CA ALA A 121 -1.72 16.63 7.44
C ALA A 121 -2.68 16.87 6.27
N VAL A 122 -2.18 16.96 5.04
CA VAL A 122 -2.98 17.12 3.81
C VAL A 122 -3.97 15.96 3.54
N TRP A 123 -3.77 14.80 4.15
CA TRP A 123 -4.71 13.68 4.05
C TRP A 123 -6.05 13.92 4.74
N PHE A 124 -6.09 14.83 5.73
CA PHE A 124 -7.25 15.02 6.59
C PHE A 124 -8.08 16.20 6.12
N SER A 125 -9.24 15.92 5.52
CA SER A 125 -10.18 16.91 5.05
C SER A 125 -11.49 16.86 5.83
N PRO A 126 -11.97 17.98 6.37
CA PRO A 126 -13.27 18.04 7.07
C PRO A 126 -14.47 17.82 6.12
N HIS A 127 -14.22 17.75 4.81
CA HIS A 127 -15.24 17.49 3.80
C HIS A 127 -15.44 16.01 3.49
N ASP A 128 -14.58 15.13 4.02
CA ASP A 128 -14.75 13.70 3.85
C ASP A 128 -15.94 13.20 4.66
N THR A 129 -16.76 12.35 4.05
CA THR A 129 -17.84 11.67 4.75
C THR A 129 -17.27 10.70 5.78
N LEU A 130 -16.19 10.01 5.41
CA LEU A 130 -15.40 9.17 6.31
C LEU A 130 -13.92 9.28 5.94
N CYS A 131 -13.07 9.32 6.97
CA CYS A 131 -11.63 9.13 6.88
C CYS A 131 -11.29 7.77 7.49
N VAL A 132 -10.97 6.81 6.64
CA VAL A 132 -10.54 5.47 7.09
C VAL A 132 -9.05 5.50 7.32
N VAL A 133 -8.65 5.30 8.56
CA VAL A 133 -7.26 5.34 8.99
C VAL A 133 -6.72 3.95 9.26
N SER A 134 -5.42 3.82 9.13
CA SER A 134 -4.70 2.56 9.21
C SER A 134 -4.44 2.06 10.64
N SER A 135 -4.35 3.00 11.61
CA SER A 135 -3.97 2.70 13.00
C SER A 135 -4.51 3.75 13.97
N GLU A 136 -4.45 3.44 15.27
CA GLU A 136 -4.83 4.40 16.34
C GLU A 136 -3.89 5.63 16.39
N VAL A 137 -2.64 5.48 15.98
CA VAL A 137 -1.70 6.60 15.87
C VAL A 137 -2.18 7.58 14.82
N VAL A 138 -2.57 7.08 13.64
CA VAL A 138 -3.10 7.90 12.55
C VAL A 138 -4.46 8.49 12.92
N ARG A 139 -5.31 7.76 13.67
CA ARG A 139 -6.58 8.32 14.20
C ARG A 139 -6.31 9.53 15.10
N ARG A 140 -5.41 9.42 16.08
CA ARG A 140 -5.06 10.57 16.93
C ARG A 140 -4.57 11.76 16.11
N LYS A 141 -3.75 11.53 15.09
CA LYS A 141 -3.30 12.61 14.20
C LYS A 141 -4.45 13.24 13.42
N ALA A 142 -5.39 12.46 12.90
CA ALA A 142 -6.59 12.96 12.22
C ALA A 142 -7.40 13.92 13.13
N LEU A 143 -7.63 13.52 14.38
CA LEU A 143 -8.33 14.34 15.36
C LEU A 143 -7.55 15.63 15.69
N THR A 144 -6.23 15.55 15.82
CA THR A 144 -5.36 16.72 16.03
C THR A 144 -5.39 17.68 14.84
N CYS A 145 -5.59 17.16 13.63
CA CYS A 145 -5.77 17.94 12.40
C CYS A 145 -7.20 18.51 12.24
N GLY A 146 -8.08 18.29 13.23
CA GLY A 146 -9.42 18.87 13.27
C GLY A 146 -10.52 18.02 12.63
N MET A 147 -10.26 16.73 12.35
CA MET A 147 -11.33 15.81 11.95
C MET A 147 -12.28 15.55 13.12
N ASP A 148 -13.57 15.45 12.80
CA ASP A 148 -14.57 15.01 13.78
C ASP A 148 -14.41 13.50 14.02
N GLU A 149 -14.42 13.07 15.27
CA GLU A 149 -14.30 11.67 15.69
C GLU A 149 -15.33 10.75 15.02
N ALA A 150 -16.55 11.25 14.84
CA ALA A 150 -17.63 10.50 14.18
C ALA A 150 -17.32 10.14 12.71
N HIS A 151 -16.38 10.86 12.07
CA HIS A 151 -15.99 10.65 10.69
C HIS A 151 -14.66 9.91 10.54
N VAL A 152 -14.02 9.47 11.64
CA VAL A 152 -12.74 8.75 11.59
C VAL A 152 -12.91 7.30 12.03
N VAL A 153 -12.60 6.37 11.14
CA VAL A 153 -12.75 4.92 11.37
C VAL A 153 -11.40 4.21 11.22
N VAL A 154 -11.00 3.44 12.23
CA VAL A 154 -9.79 2.60 12.17
C VAL A 154 -10.13 1.26 11.55
N ALA A 155 -9.69 1.00 10.31
CA ALA A 155 -9.91 -0.28 9.64
C ALA A 155 -8.60 -0.95 9.18
N GLY A 156 -7.50 -0.22 9.10
CA GLY A 156 -6.25 -0.70 8.51
C GLY A 156 -6.12 -0.35 7.03
N ILE A 157 -4.99 -0.70 6.44
CA ILE A 157 -4.75 -0.53 4.99
C ILE A 157 -5.38 -1.71 4.25
N PRO A 158 -6.27 -1.47 3.26
CA PRO A 158 -6.87 -2.53 2.46
C PRO A 158 -5.83 -3.31 1.66
N VAL A 159 -5.72 -4.59 1.92
CA VAL A 159 -4.89 -5.54 1.17
C VAL A 159 -5.73 -6.63 0.52
N ASP A 160 -5.16 -7.41 -0.39
CA ASP A 160 -5.86 -8.54 -1.00
C ASP A 160 -6.23 -9.56 0.10
N ARG A 161 -7.46 -10.03 0.10
CA ARG A 161 -7.99 -11.01 1.08
C ARG A 161 -7.14 -12.27 1.19
N ARG A 162 -6.47 -12.66 0.09
CA ARG A 162 -5.57 -13.82 0.06
C ARG A 162 -4.43 -13.72 1.08
N PHE A 163 -3.99 -12.52 1.47
CA PHE A 163 -2.96 -12.38 2.51
C PHE A 163 -3.43 -12.84 3.90
N GLY A 164 -4.71 -12.78 4.20
CA GLY A 164 -5.27 -13.27 5.46
C GLY A 164 -5.84 -14.69 5.41
N GLN A 165 -5.76 -15.38 4.28
CA GLN A 165 -6.42 -16.66 4.04
C GLN A 165 -5.49 -17.66 3.37
N PRO A 166 -4.63 -18.36 4.14
CA PRO A 166 -3.77 -19.40 3.59
C PRO A 166 -4.63 -20.54 3.02
N THR A 167 -4.27 -21.04 1.84
CA THR A 167 -4.98 -22.11 1.16
C THR A 167 -4.57 -23.49 1.64
N ALA A 168 -3.35 -23.61 2.23
CA ALA A 168 -2.78 -24.83 2.76
C ALA A 168 -1.72 -24.51 3.84
N PRO A 169 -1.25 -25.51 4.62
CA PRO A 169 -0.10 -25.36 5.49
C PRO A 169 1.16 -24.90 4.71
N ALA A 170 2.04 -24.15 5.38
CA ALA A 170 3.24 -23.59 4.74
C ALA A 170 4.16 -24.65 4.10
N SER A 171 4.32 -25.82 4.73
CA SER A 171 5.11 -26.94 4.17
C SER A 171 4.52 -27.48 2.86
N THR A 172 3.18 -27.58 2.77
CA THR A 172 2.49 -27.97 1.55
C THR A 172 2.68 -26.94 0.45
N LEU A 173 2.49 -25.64 0.75
CA LEU A 173 2.71 -24.56 -0.21
C LEU A 173 4.16 -24.52 -0.72
N ARG A 174 5.14 -24.78 0.16
CA ARG A 174 6.55 -24.89 -0.25
C ARG A 174 6.75 -26.04 -1.25
N ALA A 175 6.22 -27.21 -0.95
CA ALA A 175 6.33 -28.35 -1.86
C ALA A 175 5.69 -28.07 -3.21
N GLU A 176 4.53 -27.44 -3.26
CA GLU A 176 3.84 -27.02 -4.49
C GLU A 176 4.65 -25.97 -5.29
N LEU A 177 5.40 -25.09 -4.60
CA LEU A 177 6.28 -24.08 -5.20
C LEU A 177 7.65 -24.65 -5.62
N GLY A 178 7.93 -25.94 -5.32
CA GLY A 178 9.22 -26.57 -5.57
C GLY A 178 10.32 -26.13 -4.58
N TRP A 179 9.92 -25.64 -3.41
CA TRP A 179 10.82 -25.29 -2.31
C TRP A 179 11.02 -26.47 -1.37
N GLU A 180 12.02 -26.40 -0.51
CA GLU A 180 12.20 -27.39 0.55
C GLU A 180 11.09 -27.27 1.60
N ALA A 181 10.30 -28.34 1.76
CA ALA A 181 9.05 -28.31 2.53
C ALA A 181 9.29 -27.97 4.03
N ASP A 182 10.35 -28.53 4.63
CA ASP A 182 10.63 -28.42 6.06
C ASP A 182 11.65 -27.32 6.42
N THR A 183 12.29 -26.72 5.41
CA THR A 183 13.28 -25.67 5.62
C THR A 183 12.59 -24.31 5.73
N PRO A 184 12.86 -23.53 6.79
CA PRO A 184 12.33 -22.18 6.93
C PRO A 184 12.64 -21.31 5.71
N ALA A 185 11.67 -20.51 5.24
CA ALA A 185 11.84 -19.64 4.09
C ALA A 185 11.88 -18.17 4.50
N ILE A 186 12.89 -17.46 4.01
CA ILE A 186 13.09 -16.02 4.16
C ILE A 186 12.65 -15.34 2.85
N LEU A 187 11.60 -14.53 2.88
CA LEU A 187 11.12 -13.79 1.72
C LEU A 187 11.73 -12.38 1.69
N LEU A 188 12.58 -12.11 0.72
CA LEU A 188 13.16 -10.79 0.45
C LEU A 188 12.42 -10.13 -0.70
N MET A 189 11.84 -8.95 -0.45
CA MET A 189 11.06 -8.20 -1.42
C MET A 189 11.66 -6.82 -1.68
N SER A 190 11.92 -6.50 -2.96
CA SER A 190 12.44 -5.19 -3.37
C SER A 190 11.37 -4.08 -3.45
N GLY A 191 10.10 -4.44 -3.25
CA GLY A 191 8.98 -3.58 -3.64
C GLY A 191 8.78 -3.50 -5.16
N GLY A 192 7.63 -2.95 -5.60
CA GLY A 192 7.23 -2.98 -7.01
C GLY A 192 8.14 -2.24 -8.00
N ALA A 193 9.04 -1.38 -7.51
CA ALA A 193 10.00 -0.62 -8.33
C ALA A 193 11.43 -1.22 -8.34
N GLY A 194 11.67 -2.32 -7.62
CA GLY A 194 12.99 -2.96 -7.58
C GLY A 194 14.10 -2.12 -6.94
N ILE A 195 13.73 -1.25 -5.99
CA ILE A 195 14.63 -0.30 -5.35
C ILE A 195 15.26 -0.95 -4.12
N GLY A 196 16.56 -0.74 -3.93
CA GLY A 196 17.30 -1.12 -2.72
C GLY A 196 18.47 -2.07 -3.02
N HIS A 197 19.26 -2.31 -1.99
CA HIS A 197 20.44 -3.21 -2.03
C HIS A 197 20.04 -4.69 -1.94
N VAL A 198 19.06 -5.11 -2.75
CA VAL A 198 18.50 -6.48 -2.71
C VAL A 198 19.57 -7.51 -3.05
N ALA A 199 20.42 -7.24 -4.05
CA ALA A 199 21.52 -8.15 -4.40
C ALA A 199 22.52 -8.30 -3.26
N ASP A 200 22.93 -7.21 -2.64
CA ASP A 200 23.89 -7.21 -1.52
C ASP A 200 23.29 -7.93 -0.29
N LEU A 201 22.00 -7.71 -0.01
CA LEU A 201 21.29 -8.39 1.06
C LEU A 201 21.20 -9.88 0.80
N ALA A 202 20.80 -10.28 -0.41
CA ALA A 202 20.69 -11.68 -0.79
C ALA A 202 22.06 -12.39 -0.67
N ALA A 203 23.13 -11.77 -1.19
CA ALA A 203 24.49 -12.29 -1.08
C ALA A 203 24.95 -12.40 0.37
N ALA A 204 24.65 -11.43 1.22
CA ALA A 204 25.02 -11.46 2.64
C ALA A 204 24.27 -12.57 3.42
N ILE A 205 22.99 -12.78 3.11
CA ILE A 205 22.18 -13.86 3.70
C ILE A 205 22.71 -15.22 3.27
N ASP A 206 23.04 -15.39 1.99
CA ASP A 206 23.61 -16.62 1.47
C ASP A 206 24.99 -16.94 2.10
N ALA A 207 25.85 -15.93 2.19
CA ALA A 207 27.16 -16.07 2.81
C ALA A 207 27.10 -16.44 4.31
N ALA A 208 26.01 -16.13 4.99
CA ALA A 208 25.81 -16.44 6.40
C ALA A 208 25.50 -17.91 6.65
N CYS A 209 25.20 -18.72 5.63
CA CYS A 209 24.89 -20.14 5.68
C CYS A 209 23.88 -20.49 6.80
N LEU A 210 22.78 -19.74 6.85
CA LEU A 210 21.71 -19.96 7.82
C LEU A 210 20.89 -21.21 7.45
N PRO A 211 20.26 -21.91 8.43
CA PRO A 211 19.40 -23.06 8.15
C PRO A 211 18.03 -22.60 7.60
N ALA A 212 18.05 -21.98 6.44
CA ALA A 212 16.89 -21.42 5.77
C ALA A 212 17.11 -21.36 4.26
N GLN A 213 16.02 -21.40 3.50
CA GLN A 213 16.02 -21.11 2.07
C GLN A 213 15.68 -19.64 1.83
N LEU A 214 16.20 -19.07 0.74
CA LEU A 214 15.99 -17.68 0.38
C LEU A 214 15.02 -17.58 -0.80
N VAL A 215 14.04 -16.71 -0.67
CA VAL A 215 13.08 -16.39 -1.74
C VAL A 215 13.19 -14.90 -2.04
N VAL A 216 13.50 -14.54 -3.28
CA VAL A 216 13.70 -13.14 -3.68
C VAL A 216 12.67 -12.75 -4.73
N VAL A 217 11.91 -11.69 -4.45
CA VAL A 217 10.96 -11.09 -5.41
C VAL A 217 11.49 -9.73 -5.83
N VAL A 218 11.97 -9.62 -7.07
CA VAL A 218 12.57 -8.40 -7.61
C VAL A 218 11.59 -7.50 -8.35
N GLY A 219 10.34 -7.94 -8.48
CA GLY A 219 9.31 -7.16 -9.17
C GLY A 219 9.60 -7.02 -10.68
N ARG A 220 9.58 -5.78 -11.20
CA ARG A 220 9.77 -5.51 -12.63
C ARG A 220 11.22 -5.21 -13.01
N ASN A 221 12.16 -5.45 -12.14
CA ASN A 221 13.58 -5.24 -12.43
C ASN A 221 14.17 -6.49 -13.11
N GLU A 222 14.03 -6.57 -14.42
CA GLU A 222 14.48 -7.70 -15.24
C GLU A 222 16.02 -7.88 -15.17
N GLU A 223 16.78 -6.78 -15.13
CA GLU A 223 18.23 -6.82 -15.03
C GLU A 223 18.68 -7.45 -13.68
N LEU A 224 18.03 -7.07 -12.59
CA LEU A 224 18.29 -7.67 -11.28
C LEU A 224 17.87 -9.15 -11.24
N GLU A 225 16.77 -9.51 -11.89
CA GLU A 225 16.32 -10.89 -11.99
C GLU A 225 17.37 -11.77 -12.71
N GLU A 226 17.84 -11.32 -13.87
CA GLU A 226 18.88 -12.02 -14.63
C GLU A 226 20.18 -12.16 -13.83
N HIS A 227 20.60 -11.06 -13.19
CA HIS A 227 21.80 -11.07 -12.34
C HIS A 227 21.69 -12.09 -11.22
N LEU A 228 20.61 -12.10 -10.46
CA LEU A 228 20.42 -13.02 -9.33
C LEU A 228 20.26 -14.49 -9.77
N ARG A 229 19.68 -14.75 -10.94
CA ARG A 229 19.57 -16.11 -11.51
C ARG A 229 20.93 -16.67 -11.94
N ALA A 230 21.89 -15.82 -12.27
CA ALA A 230 23.25 -16.22 -12.68
C ALA A 230 24.16 -16.53 -11.48
N VAL A 231 23.76 -16.18 -10.24
CA VAL A 231 24.56 -16.41 -9.04
C VAL A 231 24.54 -17.89 -8.64
N ALA A 232 25.69 -18.44 -8.31
CA ALA A 232 25.80 -19.76 -7.70
C ALA A 232 25.57 -19.67 -6.19
N TRP A 233 24.34 -19.86 -5.76
CA TRP A 233 23.92 -19.79 -4.37
C TRP A 233 24.39 -21.00 -3.55
N ARG A 234 24.75 -20.78 -2.30
CA ARG A 234 25.13 -21.83 -1.33
C ARG A 234 23.89 -22.45 -0.69
N ASN A 235 22.86 -21.63 -0.44
CA ASN A 235 21.58 -22.06 0.14
C ASN A 235 20.54 -22.22 -1.00
N PRO A 236 19.51 -23.05 -0.81
CA PRO A 236 18.38 -23.10 -1.73
C PRO A 236 17.81 -21.69 -1.91
N THR A 237 17.81 -21.21 -3.16
CA THR A 237 17.39 -19.84 -3.48
C THR A 237 16.45 -19.82 -4.67
N HIS A 238 15.32 -19.12 -4.51
CA HIS A 238 14.25 -19.03 -5.49
C HIS A 238 14.07 -17.58 -5.92
N ILE A 239 14.25 -17.29 -7.21
CA ILE A 239 14.17 -15.93 -7.76
C ILE A 239 12.88 -15.76 -8.55
N TYR A 240 12.10 -14.75 -8.19
CA TYR A 240 10.84 -14.36 -8.84
C TYR A 240 10.94 -12.93 -9.38
N GLY A 241 10.54 -12.73 -10.60
CA GLY A 241 10.26 -11.43 -11.18
C GLY A 241 8.93 -10.84 -10.66
N PHE A 242 8.22 -10.14 -11.55
CA PHE A 242 6.88 -9.66 -11.23
C PHE A 242 5.87 -10.80 -11.14
N THR A 243 5.31 -11.02 -9.97
CA THR A 243 4.31 -12.07 -9.72
C THR A 243 3.05 -11.53 -9.04
N ARG A 244 1.92 -12.19 -9.26
CA ARG A 244 0.66 -11.97 -8.53
C ARG A 244 0.45 -12.95 -7.38
N GLU A 245 1.39 -13.87 -7.20
CA GLU A 245 1.33 -14.93 -6.20
C GLU A 245 2.07 -14.55 -4.90
N VAL A 246 2.31 -13.24 -4.69
CA VAL A 246 2.91 -12.76 -3.43
C VAL A 246 2.16 -13.26 -2.19
N PRO A 247 0.81 -13.34 -2.16
CA PRO A 247 0.11 -13.95 -1.02
C PRO A 247 0.54 -15.39 -0.75
N THR A 248 0.64 -16.23 -1.79
CA THR A 248 1.10 -17.62 -1.67
C THR A 248 2.54 -17.69 -1.20
N LEU A 249 3.43 -16.84 -1.76
CA LEU A 249 4.84 -16.76 -1.34
C LEU A 249 4.96 -16.34 0.14
N MET A 250 4.14 -15.39 0.60
CA MET A 250 4.11 -15.00 2.01
C MET A 250 3.64 -16.14 2.91
N HIS A 251 2.56 -16.83 2.57
CA HIS A 251 2.07 -17.97 3.36
C HIS A 251 3.02 -19.15 3.37
N ALA A 252 3.84 -19.33 2.33
CA ALA A 252 4.92 -20.33 2.29
C ALA A 252 6.17 -19.90 3.09
N SER A 253 6.27 -18.61 3.45
CA SER A 253 7.44 -18.03 4.11
C SER A 253 7.28 -17.97 5.64
N ASN A 254 8.39 -17.70 6.32
CA ASN A 254 8.46 -17.60 7.79
C ASN A 254 8.84 -16.20 8.26
N ILE A 255 9.59 -15.46 7.45
CA ILE A 255 10.10 -14.11 7.74
C ILE A 255 10.03 -13.30 6.46
N VAL A 256 9.61 -12.04 6.55
CA VAL A 256 9.64 -11.09 5.43
C VAL A 256 10.70 -10.02 5.66
N LEU A 257 11.55 -9.83 4.66
CA LEU A 257 12.47 -8.70 4.54
C LEU A 257 11.93 -7.75 3.48
N THR A 258 11.64 -6.51 3.86
CA THR A 258 11.07 -5.52 2.93
C THR A 258 11.44 -4.09 3.31
N LYS A 259 11.18 -3.14 2.42
CA LYS A 259 11.16 -1.73 2.79
C LYS A 259 9.90 -1.39 3.60
N ALA A 260 9.93 -0.30 4.35
CA ALA A 260 8.83 0.12 5.23
C ALA A 260 7.62 0.73 4.51
N GLY A 261 7.28 0.27 3.30
CA GLY A 261 6.11 0.72 2.55
C GLY A 261 4.81 0.25 3.20
N GLY A 262 3.85 1.14 3.41
CA GLY A 262 2.59 0.85 4.10
C GLY A 262 1.86 -0.39 3.57
N LEU A 263 1.81 -0.56 2.24
CA LEU A 263 1.14 -1.71 1.62
C LEU A 263 1.88 -3.02 1.92
N SER A 264 3.20 -3.12 1.65
CA SER A 264 3.97 -4.36 1.87
C SER A 264 4.02 -4.76 3.35
N VAL A 265 4.12 -3.77 4.25
CA VAL A 265 4.03 -4.01 5.70
C VAL A 265 2.65 -4.56 6.07
N SER A 266 1.57 -3.97 5.57
CA SER A 266 0.21 -4.44 5.86
C SER A 266 -0.07 -5.83 5.28
N GLU A 267 0.47 -6.16 4.11
CA GLU A 267 0.41 -7.49 3.49
C GLU A 267 1.12 -8.53 4.37
N ALA A 268 2.33 -8.24 4.83
CA ALA A 268 3.09 -9.12 5.71
C ALA A 268 2.39 -9.34 7.06
N LEU A 269 1.87 -8.28 7.68
CA LEU A 269 1.09 -8.36 8.91
C LEU A 269 -0.21 -9.15 8.72
N ALA A 270 -0.92 -8.95 7.61
CA ALA A 270 -2.12 -9.72 7.29
C ALA A 270 -1.83 -11.22 7.09
N ALA A 271 -0.66 -11.55 6.55
CA ALA A 271 -0.17 -12.93 6.45
C ALA A 271 0.39 -13.48 7.79
N GLY A 272 0.48 -12.65 8.82
CA GLY A 272 0.98 -13.03 10.15
C GLY A 272 2.48 -13.26 10.21
N LEU A 273 3.26 -12.57 9.37
CA LEU A 273 4.70 -12.75 9.25
C LEU A 273 5.47 -11.66 10.01
N PRO A 274 6.49 -12.02 10.79
CA PRO A 274 7.41 -11.07 11.40
C PRO A 274 8.25 -10.39 10.31
N ILE A 275 8.54 -9.10 10.50
CA ILE A 275 9.11 -8.25 9.49
C ILE A 275 10.51 -7.78 9.88
N ILE A 276 11.46 -7.89 8.95
CA ILE A 276 12.73 -7.18 9.03
C ILE A 276 12.68 -6.03 8.01
N LEU A 277 12.66 -4.80 8.50
CA LEU A 277 12.65 -3.60 7.68
C LEU A 277 14.09 -3.19 7.40
N HIS A 278 14.50 -3.24 6.12
CA HIS A 278 15.86 -2.92 5.71
C HIS A 278 16.02 -1.51 5.12
N SER A 279 14.92 -0.87 4.72
CA SER A 279 14.94 0.49 4.18
C SER A 279 13.59 1.18 4.33
N ALA A 280 13.62 2.52 4.33
CA ALA A 280 12.44 3.36 4.40
C ALA A 280 12.68 4.67 3.64
N ILE A 281 11.63 5.23 3.05
CA ILE A 281 11.65 6.61 2.56
C ILE A 281 11.61 7.54 3.77
N GLN A 282 12.68 8.27 3.97
CA GLN A 282 12.84 9.18 5.10
C GLN A 282 11.73 10.24 5.13
N GLY A 283 11.19 10.52 6.32
CA GLY A 283 10.05 11.39 6.51
C GLY A 283 8.71 10.68 6.28
N GLN A 284 8.47 10.09 5.13
CA GLN A 284 7.19 9.46 4.80
C GLN A 284 7.00 8.08 5.45
N GLU A 285 7.98 7.18 5.32
CA GLU A 285 7.85 5.79 5.79
C GLU A 285 8.43 5.59 7.21
N THR A 286 9.02 6.61 7.83
CA THR A 286 9.58 6.52 9.19
C THR A 286 8.54 6.08 10.20
N GLY A 287 7.32 6.62 10.13
CA GLY A 287 6.23 6.21 11.00
C GLY A 287 5.78 4.76 10.80
N ASN A 288 5.95 4.20 9.61
CA ASN A 288 5.66 2.78 9.37
C ASN A 288 6.71 1.89 10.07
N VAL A 289 7.98 2.33 10.10
CA VAL A 289 9.04 1.65 10.87
C VAL A 289 8.69 1.67 12.35
N GLU A 290 8.39 2.85 12.90
CA GLU A 290 8.00 3.04 14.31
C GLU A 290 6.83 2.12 14.65
N HIS A 291 5.78 2.11 13.82
CA HIS A 291 4.60 1.28 14.04
C HIS A 291 4.93 -0.22 14.15
N VAL A 292 5.78 -0.76 13.28
CA VAL A 292 6.17 -2.18 13.30
C VAL A 292 7.02 -2.50 14.51
N VAL A 293 7.99 -1.65 14.83
CA VAL A 293 8.98 -1.89 15.91
C VAL A 293 8.33 -1.72 17.29
N GLU A 294 7.56 -0.68 17.52
CA GLU A 294 6.90 -0.40 18.80
C GLU A 294 5.88 -1.48 19.17
N HIS A 295 5.21 -2.08 18.19
CA HIS A 295 4.28 -3.18 18.42
C HIS A 295 4.95 -4.56 18.45
N GLY A 296 6.29 -4.62 18.33
CA GLY A 296 7.02 -5.88 18.38
C GLY A 296 6.70 -6.82 17.20
N ALA A 297 6.19 -6.32 16.09
CA ALA A 297 5.88 -7.10 14.90
C ALA A 297 7.06 -7.25 13.94
N GLY A 298 8.17 -6.58 14.22
CA GLY A 298 9.39 -6.64 13.44
C GLY A 298 10.50 -5.76 14.00
N VAL A 299 11.58 -5.67 13.25
CA VAL A 299 12.77 -4.91 13.62
C VAL A 299 13.23 -4.00 12.49
N TRP A 300 13.92 -2.92 12.84
CA TRP A 300 14.66 -2.08 11.92
C TRP A 300 16.11 -2.56 11.83
N ALA A 301 16.54 -2.95 10.64
CA ALA A 301 17.88 -3.47 10.36
C ALA A 301 18.37 -2.91 9.00
N PRO A 302 18.86 -1.66 8.96
CA PRO A 302 19.19 -0.97 7.72
C PRO A 302 20.47 -1.47 7.01
N THR A 303 21.28 -2.28 7.67
CA THR A 303 22.51 -2.84 7.09
C THR A 303 22.42 -4.35 6.93
N SER A 304 23.11 -4.90 5.91
CA SER A 304 23.16 -6.35 5.70
C SER A 304 23.68 -7.11 6.93
N ALA A 305 24.61 -6.51 7.68
CA ALA A 305 25.14 -7.10 8.91
C ALA A 305 24.08 -7.21 10.01
N GLU A 306 23.21 -6.21 10.15
CA GLU A 306 22.10 -6.22 11.12
C GLU A 306 21.02 -7.21 10.72
N VAL A 307 20.69 -7.29 9.43
CA VAL A 307 19.77 -8.30 8.89
C VAL A 307 20.27 -9.71 9.19
N VAL A 308 21.52 -10.03 8.83
CA VAL A 308 22.11 -11.35 9.08
C VAL A 308 22.17 -11.67 10.58
N ARG A 309 22.51 -10.69 11.43
CA ARG A 309 22.54 -10.87 12.89
C ARG A 309 21.14 -11.17 13.41
N THR A 310 20.12 -10.49 12.95
CA THR A 310 18.71 -10.71 13.33
C THR A 310 18.25 -12.11 12.90
N LEU A 311 18.48 -12.46 11.64
CA LEU A 311 18.14 -13.79 11.11
C LEU A 311 18.81 -14.91 11.88
N ARG A 312 20.12 -14.77 12.18
CA ARG A 312 20.87 -15.76 12.99
C ARG A 312 20.28 -15.89 14.40
N ARG A 313 19.94 -14.76 15.00
CA ARG A 313 19.31 -14.75 16.33
C ARG A 313 17.97 -15.47 16.30
N TRP A 314 17.10 -15.15 15.36
CA TRP A 314 15.76 -15.73 15.24
C TRP A 314 15.77 -17.22 14.86
N LEU A 315 16.61 -17.60 13.90
CA LEU A 315 16.60 -18.97 13.36
C LEU A 315 17.46 -19.96 14.14
N VAL A 316 18.49 -19.47 14.87
CA VAL A 316 19.49 -20.35 15.50
C VAL A 316 19.60 -20.13 17.00
N GLN A 317 19.73 -18.86 17.45
CA GLN A 317 20.08 -18.55 18.83
C GLN A 317 18.88 -18.47 19.78
N ASP A 318 17.80 -17.80 19.35
CA ASP A 318 16.56 -17.62 20.13
C ASP A 318 15.30 -17.76 19.25
N PRO A 319 14.87 -19.00 18.95
CA PRO A 319 13.64 -19.23 18.21
C PRO A 319 12.38 -18.77 18.95
N GLN A 320 12.46 -18.55 20.27
CA GLN A 320 11.33 -18.04 21.06
C GLN A 320 11.13 -16.54 20.79
N GLU A 321 12.21 -15.79 20.57
CA GLU A 321 12.11 -14.39 20.16
C GLU A 321 11.40 -14.28 18.82
N TRP A 322 11.76 -15.09 17.83
CA TRP A 322 11.07 -15.14 16.53
C TRP A 322 9.56 -15.40 16.67
N ARG A 323 9.17 -16.36 17.53
CA ARG A 323 7.76 -16.67 17.80
C ARG A 323 7.03 -15.45 18.37
N ARG A 324 7.64 -14.71 19.30
CA ARG A 324 7.06 -13.48 19.87
C ARG A 324 6.76 -12.45 18.79
N TYR A 325 7.71 -12.21 17.86
CA TYR A 325 7.49 -11.32 16.71
C TYR A 325 6.39 -11.81 15.77
N THR A 326 6.30 -13.13 15.56
CA THR A 326 5.25 -13.73 14.76
C THR A 326 3.87 -13.54 15.38
N ASP A 327 3.75 -13.75 16.69
CA ASP A 327 2.48 -13.59 17.41
C ASP A 327 2.05 -12.12 17.44
N ALA A 328 2.99 -11.19 17.63
CA ALA A 328 2.72 -9.76 17.55
C ALA A 328 2.31 -9.32 16.13
N ALA A 329 2.96 -9.83 15.08
CA ALA A 329 2.57 -9.56 13.70
C ALA A 329 1.14 -10.03 13.40
N ARG A 330 0.76 -11.22 13.86
CA ARG A 330 -0.60 -11.75 13.74
C ARG A 330 -1.63 -10.89 14.48
N ALA A 331 -1.30 -10.44 15.69
CA ALA A 331 -2.19 -9.59 16.48
C ALA A 331 -2.38 -8.20 15.87
N LEU A 332 -1.33 -7.66 15.22
CA LEU A 332 -1.34 -6.35 14.59
C LEU A 332 -2.01 -6.37 13.20
N GLY A 333 -2.00 -7.51 12.51
CA GLY A 333 -2.51 -7.67 11.15
C GLY A 333 -4.00 -7.34 11.01
N ARG A 334 -4.36 -6.65 9.93
CA ARG A 334 -5.74 -6.24 9.60
C ARG A 334 -6.20 -6.88 8.29
N ALA A 335 -6.25 -8.20 8.27
CA ALA A 335 -6.62 -8.98 7.07
C ALA A 335 -8.02 -8.65 6.52
N GLN A 336 -8.93 -8.10 7.36
CA GLN A 336 -10.30 -7.75 6.99
C GLN A 336 -10.45 -6.31 6.48
N ALA A 337 -9.38 -5.49 6.49
CA ALA A 337 -9.44 -4.07 6.14
C ALA A 337 -10.13 -3.78 4.79
N ALA A 338 -9.88 -4.61 3.78
CA ALA A 338 -10.53 -4.46 2.47
C ALA A 338 -12.04 -4.72 2.51
N ASP A 339 -12.50 -5.67 3.34
CA ASP A 339 -13.91 -5.96 3.52
C ASP A 339 -14.60 -4.88 4.36
N ASP A 340 -13.92 -4.33 5.36
CA ASP A 340 -14.43 -3.24 6.21
C ASP A 340 -14.61 -1.97 5.39
N VAL A 341 -13.59 -1.57 4.62
CA VAL A 341 -13.69 -0.42 3.69
C VAL A 341 -14.78 -0.64 2.64
N ALA A 342 -14.91 -1.87 2.12
CA ALA A 342 -15.99 -2.20 1.19
C ALA A 342 -17.37 -2.08 1.83
N GLY A 343 -17.52 -2.45 3.11
CA GLY A 343 -18.74 -2.26 3.90
C GLY A 343 -19.09 -0.79 4.04
N LEU A 344 -18.15 0.01 4.56
CA LEU A 344 -18.34 1.45 4.74
C LEU A 344 -18.73 2.16 3.43
N ALA A 345 -18.08 1.80 2.32
CA ALA A 345 -18.39 2.36 1.01
C ALA A 345 -19.78 1.96 0.51
N PHE A 346 -20.19 0.71 0.73
CA PHE A 346 -21.52 0.25 0.35
C PHE A 346 -22.61 0.98 1.14
N ASP A 347 -22.43 1.09 2.46
CA ASP A 347 -23.39 1.73 3.35
C ASP A 347 -23.55 3.22 3.04
N ALA A 348 -22.43 3.93 2.84
CA ALA A 348 -22.45 5.34 2.45
C ALA A 348 -23.16 5.58 1.11
N GLY A 349 -22.87 4.76 0.10
CA GLY A 349 -23.53 4.83 -1.21
C GLY A 349 -25.01 4.51 -1.15
N TYR A 350 -25.39 3.51 -0.36
CA TYR A 350 -26.79 3.10 -0.17
C TYR A 350 -27.62 4.19 0.53
N GLN A 351 -27.08 4.80 1.59
CA GLN A 351 -27.71 5.91 2.29
C GLN A 351 -27.91 7.13 1.38
N ALA A 352 -26.91 7.45 0.55
CA ALA A 352 -27.02 8.53 -0.42
C ALA A 352 -28.10 8.30 -1.46
N GLN A 353 -28.30 7.07 -1.92
CA GLN A 353 -29.41 6.73 -2.82
C GLN A 353 -30.78 6.93 -2.18
N GLY A 354 -30.95 6.55 -0.91
CA GLY A 354 -32.18 6.75 -0.15
C GLY A 354 -32.57 8.23 0.03
N GLN A 355 -31.56 9.10 0.09
CA GLN A 355 -31.78 10.55 0.21
C GLN A 355 -32.07 11.24 -1.14
N MET A 356 -31.71 10.64 -2.28
CA MET A 356 -31.76 11.26 -3.61
C MET A 356 -32.84 10.74 -4.56
N ARG A 357 -33.61 9.68 -4.24
CA ARG A 357 -34.58 9.10 -5.19
C ARG A 357 -36.03 9.32 -4.80
N PRO A 358 -36.82 10.13 -5.59
CA PRO A 358 -38.10 9.71 -6.12
C PRO A 358 -37.81 8.72 -7.27
N ALA A 359 -38.52 7.60 -7.29
CA ALA A 359 -38.31 6.47 -8.17
C ALA A 359 -38.01 6.84 -9.64
N ALA A 360 -36.85 6.46 -10.16
CA ALA A 360 -36.54 6.52 -11.59
C ALA A 360 -35.65 5.33 -12.00
N ALA A 361 -35.87 4.87 -13.21
CA ALA A 361 -35.43 3.63 -13.83
C ALA A 361 -33.92 3.28 -13.75
N PRO A 362 -33.58 1.98 -13.86
CA PRO A 362 -32.16 1.53 -13.74
C PRO A 362 -31.30 2.03 -14.90
N PRO A 363 -30.03 2.38 -14.62
CA PRO A 363 -29.11 2.87 -15.64
C PRO A 363 -28.71 1.74 -16.61
N ARG A 364 -28.64 2.09 -17.90
CA ARG A 364 -28.16 1.20 -18.95
C ARG A 364 -26.68 0.85 -18.72
N LEU A 365 -26.37 -0.42 -18.66
CA LEU A 365 -25.00 -0.96 -18.62
C LEU A 365 -24.18 -0.45 -19.82
N ILE A 366 -23.16 0.34 -19.56
CA ILE A 366 -22.08 0.58 -20.52
C ILE A 366 -20.84 -0.16 -20.02
N THR A 367 -20.73 -1.40 -20.49
CA THR A 367 -19.54 -2.23 -20.27
C THR A 367 -18.45 -1.79 -21.26
N ARG A 368 -17.54 -0.92 -20.85
CA ARG A 368 -16.26 -0.73 -21.52
C ARG A 368 -15.13 -0.79 -20.49
N MET A 369 -14.69 -2.03 -20.22
CA MET A 369 -13.39 -2.27 -19.60
C MET A 369 -12.31 -1.87 -20.60
N ARG A 370 -11.53 -0.81 -20.33
CA ARG A 370 -10.19 -0.69 -20.87
C ARG A 370 -9.26 -1.52 -19.97
N PRO A 371 -8.54 -2.51 -20.50
CA PRO A 371 -7.69 -3.37 -19.69
C PRO A 371 -6.52 -2.55 -19.12
N LEU A 372 -6.21 -2.76 -17.84
CA LEU A 372 -5.04 -2.24 -17.10
C LEU A 372 -3.69 -2.49 -17.81
N ARG A 373 -3.65 -3.38 -18.81
CA ARG A 373 -2.46 -3.68 -19.66
C ARG A 373 -1.87 -2.44 -20.36
N ALA A 374 -2.68 -1.44 -20.68
CA ALA A 374 -2.20 -0.24 -21.38
C ALA A 374 -1.44 0.73 -20.46
N TRP A 375 -1.65 0.68 -19.15
CA TRP A 375 -0.98 1.55 -18.18
C TRP A 375 0.42 1.00 -17.81
N ALA A 376 0.52 -0.30 -17.54
CA ALA A 376 1.79 -0.96 -17.21
C ALA A 376 2.82 -0.91 -18.36
N GLY A 377 2.37 -1.04 -19.61
CA GLY A 377 3.28 -1.05 -20.78
C GLY A 377 3.82 0.31 -21.20
N ARG A 378 3.19 1.44 -20.81
CA ARG A 378 3.70 2.77 -21.12
C ARG A 378 4.71 3.27 -20.08
N TYR A 379 4.59 2.84 -18.84
CA TYR A 379 5.55 3.17 -17.77
C TYR A 379 6.91 2.48 -17.99
N ALA A 380 6.88 1.21 -18.42
CA ALA A 380 8.09 0.44 -18.69
C ALA A 380 8.89 0.95 -19.93
N ARG A 381 8.20 1.44 -20.99
CA ARG A 381 8.89 1.86 -22.23
C ARG A 381 9.52 3.25 -22.17
N ARG A 382 9.25 4.06 -21.15
CA ARG A 382 9.83 5.42 -21.01
C ARG A 382 11.09 5.45 -20.14
N MET A 383 11.34 4.40 -19.35
CA MET A 383 12.56 4.28 -18.52
C MET A 383 13.76 3.62 -19.24
N LEU A 384 13.56 3.13 -20.49
CA LEU A 384 14.59 2.42 -21.26
C LEU A 384 15.05 3.20 -22.50
N ARG A 385 15.09 4.53 -22.45
CA ARG A 385 15.82 5.30 -23.45
C ARG A 385 16.99 6.02 -22.79
N PRO A 386 18.22 5.84 -23.38
CA PRO A 386 19.47 6.38 -22.85
C PRO A 386 19.47 7.90 -22.74
#